data_fee41ae9495a7eca5c3514640842e617
#
_entry.id   fee41ae9495a7eca5c3514640842e617
#
_cell.length_a   1.000
_cell.length_b   1.000
_cell.length_c   1.000
_cell.angle_alpha   90.00
_cell.angle_beta   90.00
_cell.angle_gamma   90.00
#
_symmetry.space_group_name_H-M   'P 1'
#
loop_
_entity.id
_entity.type
_entity.pdbx_description
1 polymer ?
#
loop_
_entity_poly.entity_id
_entity_poly.type
_entity_poly.pdbx_seq_one_letter_code
_entity_poly.pdbx_strand_id
1 'polypeptide(L)'
;MKRASIRASLLIIVVALVAGVVAYAGLLPSYWVFLATSVLITGVALQSLGLVAGRTGMIALCQMSFAGVGAWTVGYLNIAEAPGGLAAWVLAGGLAAVPFGVAIGLPALRLRGINLAIVTLSFATAFDTILATITYPGQTDFLQVPRPELFDTDEGYFVFVLLFYAGIAIALEFLSRSRLGAAWLAVRHSERAAAAHGVRIATAKLSAFAISAFVAGISGGLLAGYLGTLVSDNFGMMQSLSLYAVAVMTGAHFAEGAIIGGLLVVMFPEILRRLDWPQDIGNVLFAVGATQALSTGETMSETFRRQLRKLLPAHAPKAAKAVAREL
;
A
#
# COMPACT_ATOMS: atom_id res chain seq x y z
N MET A 1 21.69 -10.39 8.00
CA MET A 1 20.58 -9.50 7.59
C MET A 1 19.19 -10.17 7.51
N LYS A 2 19.03 -11.38 6.94
CA LYS A 2 17.69 -12.04 6.77
C LYS A 2 16.88 -12.27 8.06
N ARG A 3 17.48 -12.71 9.18
CA ARG A 3 16.75 -13.03 10.42
C ARG A 3 16.22 -11.81 11.19
N ALA A 4 16.88 -10.65 11.10
CA ALA A 4 16.41 -9.42 11.76
C ALA A 4 15.20 -8.80 11.05
N SER A 5 15.14 -8.90 9.71
CA SER A 5 13.99 -8.44 8.90
C SER A 5 12.72 -9.28 9.18
N ILE A 6 12.86 -10.61 9.29
CA ILE A 6 11.74 -11.51 9.63
C ILE A 6 11.17 -11.20 11.01
N ARG A 7 12.06 -10.94 11.99
CA ARG A 7 11.61 -10.60 13.36
C ARG A 7 10.90 -9.26 13.43
N ALA A 8 11.35 -8.24 12.67
CA ALA A 8 10.66 -6.96 12.61
C ALA A 8 9.27 -7.08 11.95
N SER A 9 9.16 -7.79 10.81
CA SER A 9 7.84 -8.03 10.17
C SER A 9 6.91 -8.85 11.06
N LEU A 10 7.41 -9.88 11.74
CA LEU A 10 6.64 -10.66 12.71
C LEU A 10 6.21 -9.80 13.91
N LEU A 11 7.07 -8.93 14.42
CA LEU A 11 6.74 -8.06 15.55
C LEU A 11 5.61 -7.09 15.16
N ILE A 12 5.61 -6.56 13.95
CA ILE A 12 4.57 -5.65 13.46
C ILE A 12 3.25 -6.40 13.24
N ILE A 13 3.30 -7.62 12.70
CA ILE A 13 2.10 -8.47 12.58
C ILE A 13 1.56 -8.78 13.98
N VAL A 14 2.41 -9.10 14.95
CA VAL A 14 2.00 -9.34 16.33
C VAL A 14 1.42 -8.08 16.97
N VAL A 15 2.04 -6.92 16.79
CA VAL A 15 1.51 -5.63 17.29
C VAL A 15 0.18 -5.30 16.63
N ALA A 16 0.04 -5.52 15.33
CA ALA A 16 -1.21 -5.32 14.61
C ALA A 16 -2.29 -6.29 15.11
N LEU A 17 -1.96 -7.57 15.32
CA LEU A 17 -2.89 -8.56 15.90
C LEU A 17 -3.29 -8.20 17.33
N VAL A 18 -2.35 -7.75 18.17
CA VAL A 18 -2.67 -7.28 19.53
C VAL A 18 -3.58 -6.06 19.47
N ALA A 19 -3.32 -5.10 18.58
CA ALA A 19 -4.21 -3.96 18.37
C ALA A 19 -5.60 -4.41 17.90
N GLY A 20 -5.68 -5.42 17.02
CA GLY A 20 -6.94 -6.04 16.60
C GLY A 20 -7.72 -6.67 17.75
N VAL A 21 -7.04 -7.42 18.62
CA VAL A 21 -7.66 -8.02 19.82
C VAL A 21 -8.12 -6.95 20.81
N VAL A 22 -7.32 -5.91 21.01
CA VAL A 22 -7.67 -4.77 21.91
C VAL A 22 -8.88 -4.00 21.36
N ALA A 23 -8.95 -3.79 20.04
CA ALA A 23 -10.11 -3.18 19.39
C ALA A 23 -11.36 -4.05 19.53
N TYR A 24 -11.23 -5.36 19.26
CA TYR A 24 -12.33 -6.31 19.36
C TYR A 24 -12.84 -6.50 20.79
N ALA A 25 -11.98 -6.33 21.81
CA ALA A 25 -12.36 -6.36 23.21
C ALA A 25 -13.17 -5.12 23.67
N GLY A 26 -13.49 -4.19 22.78
CA GLY A 26 -14.29 -2.99 23.07
C GLY A 26 -13.56 -1.97 23.98
N LEU A 27 -12.24 -2.06 24.09
CA LEU A 27 -11.42 -1.16 24.92
C LEU A 27 -11.19 0.20 24.26
N LEU A 28 -11.46 0.33 22.94
CA LEU A 28 -11.30 1.57 22.19
C LEU A 28 -12.68 2.13 21.77
N PRO A 29 -12.91 3.45 21.83
CA PRO A 29 -14.09 4.07 21.26
C PRO A 29 -14.20 3.75 19.76
N SER A 30 -15.41 3.51 19.25
CA SER A 30 -15.69 3.14 17.84
C SER A 30 -15.08 4.11 16.83
N TYR A 31 -14.99 5.38 17.17
CA TYR A 31 -14.32 6.38 16.34
C TYR A 31 -12.84 6.07 16.06
N TRP A 32 -12.09 5.60 17.07
CA TRP A 32 -10.68 5.25 16.90
C TRP A 32 -10.51 3.95 16.10
N VAL A 33 -11.44 3.00 16.26
CA VAL A 33 -11.47 1.77 15.47
C VAL A 33 -11.74 2.11 14.00
N PHE A 34 -12.70 3.01 13.73
CA PHE A 34 -12.98 3.52 12.40
C PHE A 34 -11.74 4.15 11.75
N LEU A 35 -11.04 5.05 12.44
CA LEU A 35 -9.80 5.64 11.93
C LEU A 35 -8.69 4.59 11.71
N ALA A 36 -8.52 3.64 12.63
CA ALA A 36 -7.54 2.58 12.50
C ALA A 36 -7.81 1.68 11.29
N THR A 37 -9.08 1.43 10.98
CA THR A 37 -9.48 0.72 9.75
C THR A 37 -9.04 1.48 8.50
N SER A 38 -9.27 2.78 8.45
CA SER A 38 -8.81 3.65 7.36
C SER A 38 -7.29 3.66 7.21
N VAL A 39 -6.55 3.64 8.33
CA VAL A 39 -5.07 3.50 8.34
C VAL A 39 -4.63 2.21 7.66
N LEU A 40 -5.28 1.09 7.97
CA LEU A 40 -4.94 -0.20 7.37
C LEU A 40 -5.27 -0.25 5.88
N ILE A 41 -6.43 0.26 5.45
CA ILE A 41 -6.83 0.33 4.03
C ILE A 41 -5.82 1.17 3.25
N THR A 42 -5.48 2.36 3.76
CA THR A 42 -4.43 3.21 3.19
C THR A 42 -3.08 2.51 3.20
N GLY A 43 -2.78 1.75 4.25
CA GLY A 43 -1.59 0.90 4.34
C GLY A 43 -1.52 -0.16 3.24
N VAL A 44 -2.65 -0.79 2.85
CA VAL A 44 -2.70 -1.71 1.70
C VAL A 44 -2.37 -0.98 0.41
N ALA A 45 -2.94 0.21 0.18
CA ALA A 45 -2.62 1.04 -0.98
C ALA A 45 -1.13 1.43 -1.01
N LEU A 46 -0.55 1.78 0.15
CA LEU A 46 0.87 2.08 0.29
C LEU A 46 1.77 0.86 0.03
N GLN A 47 1.37 -0.35 0.45
CA GLN A 47 2.11 -1.58 0.12
C GLN A 47 2.18 -1.81 -1.39
N SER A 48 1.11 -1.50 -2.13
CA SER A 48 1.08 -1.61 -3.59
C SER A 48 2.08 -0.66 -4.24
N LEU A 49 2.14 0.60 -3.78
CA LEU A 49 3.15 1.58 -4.20
C LEU A 49 4.56 1.18 -3.80
N GLY A 50 4.73 0.67 -2.59
CA GLY A 50 6.00 0.18 -2.09
C GLY A 50 6.61 -0.92 -2.96
N LEU A 51 5.79 -1.72 -3.64
CA LEU A 51 6.26 -2.70 -4.60
C LEU A 51 6.88 -2.03 -5.84
N VAL A 52 6.17 -1.09 -6.46
CA VAL A 52 6.63 -0.43 -7.70
C VAL A 52 7.73 0.58 -7.39
N ALA A 53 7.50 1.52 -6.50
CA ALA A 53 8.47 2.57 -6.18
C ALA A 53 9.66 2.03 -5.37
N GLY A 54 9.36 1.26 -4.33
CA GLY A 54 10.37 0.83 -3.38
C GLY A 54 11.20 -0.36 -3.84
N ARG A 55 10.61 -1.37 -4.52
CA ARG A 55 11.33 -2.59 -4.91
C ARG A 55 11.84 -2.56 -6.35
N THR A 56 11.19 -1.87 -7.25
CA THR A 56 11.63 -1.78 -8.66
C THR A 56 12.20 -0.41 -9.04
N GLY A 57 12.03 0.60 -8.19
CA GLY A 57 12.53 1.95 -8.44
C GLY A 57 11.77 2.70 -9.53
N MET A 58 10.56 2.24 -9.90
CA MET A 58 9.73 2.88 -10.90
C MET A 58 8.79 3.89 -10.26
N ILE A 59 8.61 5.06 -10.89
CA ILE A 59 7.68 6.09 -10.43
C ILE A 59 6.30 5.80 -11.03
N ALA A 60 5.31 5.48 -10.19
CA ALA A 60 3.93 5.24 -10.60
C ALA A 60 2.99 6.14 -9.79
N LEU A 61 2.26 7.01 -10.48
CA LEU A 61 1.35 8.01 -9.89
C LEU A 61 -0.12 7.72 -10.18
N CYS A 62 -0.47 6.45 -10.47
CA CYS A 62 -1.83 6.03 -10.85
C CYS A 62 -2.44 5.01 -9.87
N GLN A 63 -1.95 4.96 -8.64
CA GLN A 63 -2.31 3.88 -7.73
C GLN A 63 -3.77 3.95 -7.27
N MET A 64 -4.28 5.17 -7.06
CA MET A 64 -5.69 5.36 -6.70
C MET A 64 -6.63 5.03 -7.85
N SER A 65 -6.17 5.17 -9.11
CA SER A 65 -6.97 4.72 -10.26
C SER A 65 -7.18 3.21 -10.25
N PHE A 66 -6.16 2.43 -9.91
CA PHE A 66 -6.31 0.97 -9.75
C PHE A 66 -7.23 0.62 -8.56
N ALA A 67 -7.13 1.37 -7.47
CA ALA A 67 -8.06 1.24 -6.35
C ALA A 67 -9.50 1.57 -6.78
N GLY A 68 -9.68 2.63 -7.58
CA GLY A 68 -10.97 3.01 -8.15
C GLY A 68 -11.59 1.89 -9.00
N VAL A 69 -10.80 1.20 -9.83
CA VAL A 69 -11.27 0.03 -10.60
C VAL A 69 -11.74 -1.09 -9.66
N GLY A 70 -10.97 -1.36 -8.60
CA GLY A 70 -11.33 -2.37 -7.61
C GLY A 70 -12.64 -2.04 -6.89
N ALA A 71 -12.78 -0.80 -6.46
CA ALA A 71 -13.99 -0.29 -5.82
C ALA A 71 -15.21 -0.34 -6.75
N TRP A 72 -15.03 0.07 -8.03
CA TRP A 72 -16.07 -0.05 -9.06
C TRP A 72 -16.56 -1.49 -9.21
N THR A 73 -15.63 -2.44 -9.27
CA THR A 73 -15.96 -3.86 -9.41
C THR A 73 -16.77 -4.35 -8.23
N VAL A 74 -16.40 -3.97 -6.99
CA VAL A 74 -17.16 -4.33 -5.78
C VAL A 74 -18.56 -3.72 -5.83
N GLY A 75 -18.71 -2.44 -6.20
CA GLY A 75 -20.01 -1.80 -6.33
C GLY A 75 -20.90 -2.49 -7.38
N TYR A 76 -20.32 -2.86 -8.53
CA TYR A 76 -21.06 -3.58 -9.57
C TYR A 76 -21.51 -4.98 -9.12
N LEU A 77 -20.63 -5.74 -8.44
CA LEU A 77 -20.96 -7.06 -7.91
C LEU A 77 -22.02 -6.99 -6.80
N ASN A 78 -22.04 -5.90 -6.04
CA ASN A 78 -23.08 -5.63 -5.04
C ASN A 78 -24.45 -5.42 -5.71
N ILE A 79 -24.54 -4.59 -6.75
CA ILE A 79 -25.79 -4.39 -7.49
C ILE A 79 -26.26 -5.68 -8.17
N ALA A 80 -25.34 -6.46 -8.69
CA ALA A 80 -25.62 -7.74 -9.33
C ALA A 80 -25.97 -8.87 -8.32
N GLU A 81 -25.99 -8.57 -7.02
CA GLU A 81 -26.18 -9.56 -5.95
C GLU A 81 -25.34 -10.81 -6.11
N ALA A 82 -24.08 -10.63 -6.56
CA ALA A 82 -23.21 -11.73 -6.91
C ALA A 82 -22.90 -12.60 -5.68
N PRO A 83 -22.89 -13.95 -5.82
CA PRO A 83 -22.57 -14.82 -4.72
C PRO A 83 -21.12 -14.67 -4.25
N GLY A 84 -20.85 -14.93 -2.95
CA GLY A 84 -19.50 -14.97 -2.40
C GLY A 84 -19.16 -13.88 -1.37
N GLY A 85 -20.02 -12.87 -1.27
CA GLY A 85 -19.87 -11.81 -0.28
C GLY A 85 -18.65 -10.90 -0.50
N LEU A 86 -18.47 -9.92 0.38
CA LEU A 86 -17.46 -8.87 0.23
C LEU A 86 -16.02 -9.41 0.05
N ALA A 87 -15.65 -10.50 0.72
CA ALA A 87 -14.29 -11.04 0.60
C ALA A 87 -13.97 -11.50 -0.84
N ALA A 88 -14.90 -12.21 -1.49
CA ALA A 88 -14.75 -12.62 -2.88
C ALA A 88 -14.78 -11.42 -3.83
N TRP A 89 -15.64 -10.43 -3.57
CA TRP A 89 -15.73 -9.21 -4.39
C TRP A 89 -14.47 -8.36 -4.32
N VAL A 90 -13.86 -8.24 -3.15
CA VAL A 90 -12.57 -7.55 -2.96
C VAL A 90 -11.46 -8.21 -3.77
N LEU A 91 -11.39 -9.55 -3.75
CA LEU A 91 -10.42 -10.29 -4.57
C LEU A 91 -10.71 -10.15 -6.06
N ALA A 92 -11.99 -10.18 -6.47
CA ALA A 92 -12.40 -9.93 -7.85
C ALA A 92 -12.04 -8.50 -8.30
N GLY A 93 -12.23 -7.51 -7.44
CA GLY A 93 -11.80 -6.12 -7.66
C GLY A 93 -10.30 -5.98 -7.86
N GLY A 94 -9.52 -6.72 -7.05
CA GLY A 94 -8.08 -6.83 -7.25
C GLY A 94 -7.73 -7.42 -8.63
N LEU A 95 -8.37 -8.52 -9.01
CA LEU A 95 -8.15 -9.15 -10.31
C LEU A 95 -8.57 -8.25 -11.48
N ALA A 96 -9.67 -7.52 -11.36
CA ALA A 96 -10.14 -6.57 -12.35
C ALA A 96 -9.16 -5.40 -12.59
N ALA A 97 -8.37 -5.01 -11.59
CA ALA A 97 -7.35 -3.99 -11.73
C ALA A 97 -6.09 -4.47 -12.48
N VAL A 98 -5.83 -5.79 -12.55
CA VAL A 98 -4.62 -6.36 -13.19
C VAL A 98 -4.48 -5.98 -14.67
N PRO A 99 -5.51 -6.09 -15.53
CA PRO A 99 -5.40 -5.68 -16.92
C PRO A 99 -4.96 -4.22 -17.09
N PHE A 100 -5.47 -3.31 -16.26
CA PHE A 100 -5.08 -1.90 -16.25
C PHE A 100 -3.62 -1.73 -15.82
N GLY A 101 -3.18 -2.46 -14.78
CA GLY A 101 -1.79 -2.49 -14.36
C GLY A 101 -0.84 -2.98 -15.46
N VAL A 102 -1.23 -4.02 -16.21
CA VAL A 102 -0.46 -4.51 -17.35
C VAL A 102 -0.46 -3.47 -18.48
N ALA A 103 -1.61 -2.86 -18.80
CA ALA A 103 -1.73 -1.85 -19.85
C ALA A 103 -0.80 -0.66 -19.58
N ILE A 104 -0.75 -0.15 -18.35
CA ILE A 104 0.18 0.92 -17.93
C ILE A 104 1.62 0.42 -17.82
N GLY A 105 1.82 -0.84 -17.48
CA GLY A 105 3.14 -1.47 -17.46
C GLY A 105 3.79 -1.57 -18.84
N LEU A 106 3.01 -1.62 -19.95
CA LEU A 106 3.55 -1.67 -21.31
C LEU A 106 4.38 -0.42 -21.68
N PRO A 107 3.88 0.82 -21.52
CA PRO A 107 4.71 2.01 -21.69
C PRO A 107 5.93 2.04 -20.77
N ALA A 108 5.82 1.51 -19.54
CA ALA A 108 6.92 1.44 -18.59
C ALA A 108 8.12 0.61 -19.07
N LEU A 109 7.92 -0.28 -20.06
CA LEU A 109 9.02 -1.04 -20.68
C LEU A 109 10.00 -0.13 -21.41
N ARG A 110 9.52 0.96 -21.99
CA ARG A 110 10.31 1.90 -22.80
C ARG A 110 10.65 3.18 -22.06
N LEU A 111 9.88 3.54 -21.05
CA LEU A 111 10.00 4.79 -20.30
C LEU A 111 10.67 4.56 -18.94
N ARG A 112 11.36 5.57 -18.43
CA ARG A 112 12.08 5.53 -17.16
C ARG A 112 11.98 6.89 -16.44
N GLY A 113 12.08 6.85 -15.12
CA GLY A 113 12.13 8.06 -14.30
C GLY A 113 10.93 8.97 -14.54
N ILE A 114 11.20 10.23 -14.81
CA ILE A 114 10.17 11.28 -14.95
C ILE A 114 9.20 11.01 -16.11
N ASN A 115 9.68 10.45 -17.23
CA ASN A 115 8.80 10.16 -18.37
C ASN A 115 7.75 9.11 -18.02
N LEU A 116 8.08 8.13 -17.20
CA LEU A 116 7.12 7.15 -16.69
C LEU A 116 6.14 7.80 -15.71
N ALA A 117 6.63 8.71 -14.84
CA ALA A 117 5.77 9.46 -13.94
C ALA A 117 4.71 10.29 -14.70
N ILE A 118 5.11 10.98 -15.77
CA ILE A 118 4.19 11.76 -16.61
C ILE A 118 3.11 10.85 -17.22
N VAL A 119 3.47 9.70 -17.78
CA VAL A 119 2.50 8.78 -18.41
C VAL A 119 1.53 8.21 -17.37
N THR A 120 2.03 7.80 -16.19
CA THR A 120 1.17 7.27 -15.12
C THR A 120 0.26 8.34 -14.53
N LEU A 121 0.74 9.59 -14.45
CA LEU A 121 -0.06 10.73 -14.01
C LEU A 121 -1.14 11.09 -15.05
N SER A 122 -0.79 11.10 -16.34
CA SER A 122 -1.77 11.32 -17.42
C SER A 122 -2.87 10.26 -17.44
N PHE A 123 -2.50 8.99 -17.16
CA PHE A 123 -3.50 7.94 -16.98
C PHE A 123 -4.40 8.20 -15.77
N ALA A 124 -3.82 8.62 -14.63
CA ALA A 124 -4.60 8.95 -13.44
C ALA A 124 -5.58 10.09 -13.70
N THR A 125 -5.15 11.14 -14.42
CA THR A 125 -6.01 12.27 -14.81
C THR A 125 -7.12 11.84 -15.77
N ALA A 126 -6.81 11.00 -16.77
CA ALA A 126 -7.81 10.46 -17.69
C ALA A 126 -8.84 9.60 -16.94
N PHE A 127 -8.39 8.76 -16.02
CA PHE A 127 -9.26 7.93 -15.20
C PHE A 127 -10.15 8.77 -14.30
N ASP A 128 -9.60 9.81 -13.65
CA ASP A 128 -10.33 10.76 -12.81
C ASP A 128 -11.43 11.48 -13.61
N THR A 129 -11.11 11.94 -14.84
CA THR A 129 -12.08 12.55 -15.76
C THR A 129 -13.20 11.57 -16.14
N ILE A 130 -12.88 10.29 -16.38
CA ILE A 130 -13.88 9.26 -16.68
C ILE A 130 -14.78 9.05 -15.46
N LEU A 131 -14.21 8.91 -14.26
CA LEU A 131 -14.97 8.72 -13.03
C LEU A 131 -15.86 9.93 -12.66
N ALA A 132 -15.44 11.15 -13.01
CA ALA A 132 -16.26 12.35 -12.84
C ALA A 132 -17.50 12.35 -13.76
N THR A 133 -17.43 11.63 -14.89
CA THR A 133 -18.53 11.55 -15.88
C THR A 133 -19.46 10.38 -15.60
N ILE A 134 -18.94 9.31 -14.99
CA ILE A 134 -19.69 8.06 -14.74
C ILE A 134 -19.93 7.94 -13.23
N THR A 135 -21.19 7.86 -12.79
CA THR A 135 -21.51 7.63 -11.38
C THR A 135 -21.08 6.22 -10.95
N TYR A 136 -20.56 6.09 -9.73
CA TYR A 136 -20.24 4.78 -9.16
C TYR A 136 -21.50 3.92 -9.06
N PRO A 137 -21.37 2.59 -9.30
CA PRO A 137 -22.46 1.66 -9.12
C PRO A 137 -23.04 1.75 -7.70
N GLY A 138 -24.36 1.91 -7.57
CA GLY A 138 -25.05 2.05 -6.31
C GLY A 138 -25.06 3.47 -5.70
N GLN A 139 -24.36 4.44 -6.29
CA GLN A 139 -24.33 5.81 -5.77
C GLN A 139 -25.68 6.52 -5.90
N THR A 140 -26.40 6.34 -7.01
CA THR A 140 -27.71 6.95 -7.25
C THR A 140 -28.80 6.38 -6.35
N ASP A 141 -28.73 5.11 -6.05
CA ASP A 141 -29.72 4.38 -5.25
C ASP A 141 -29.35 4.29 -3.78
N PHE A 142 -28.25 4.93 -3.37
CA PHE A 142 -27.67 4.86 -2.02
C PHE A 142 -27.49 3.40 -1.54
N LEU A 143 -27.22 2.48 -2.46
CA LEU A 143 -27.05 1.09 -2.14
C LEU A 143 -25.70 0.91 -1.41
N GLN A 144 -25.78 0.58 -0.14
CA GLN A 144 -24.60 0.33 0.67
C GLN A 144 -23.98 -1.03 0.35
N VAL A 145 -22.66 -1.06 0.26
CA VAL A 145 -21.92 -2.31 0.15
C VAL A 145 -22.02 -3.06 1.48
N PRO A 146 -22.63 -4.27 1.51
CA PRO A 146 -22.83 -5.01 2.76
C PRO A 146 -21.46 -5.47 3.30
N ARG A 147 -21.30 -5.37 4.61
CA ARG A 147 -20.17 -5.98 5.31
C ARG A 147 -20.40 -7.50 5.45
N PRO A 148 -19.35 -8.30 5.60
CA PRO A 148 -19.53 -9.74 5.86
C PRO A 148 -20.26 -9.94 7.19
N GLU A 149 -21.25 -10.86 7.26
CA GLU A 149 -22.05 -11.12 8.46
C GLU A 149 -21.24 -11.35 9.73
N LEU A 150 -20.07 -12.02 9.61
CA LEU A 150 -19.16 -12.27 10.72
C LEU A 150 -18.39 -11.02 11.18
N PHE A 151 -18.38 -9.94 10.37
CA PHE A 151 -17.59 -8.72 10.55
C PHE A 151 -18.43 -7.47 10.34
N ASP A 152 -19.71 -7.51 10.72
CA ASP A 152 -20.65 -6.40 10.49
C ASP A 152 -20.40 -5.21 11.43
N THR A 153 -19.84 -5.45 12.61
CA THR A 153 -19.44 -4.39 13.54
C THR A 153 -18.18 -3.68 13.07
N ASP A 154 -17.95 -2.44 13.55
CA ASP A 154 -16.73 -1.69 13.19
C ASP A 154 -15.46 -2.42 13.65
N GLU A 155 -15.49 -3.05 14.81
CA GLU A 155 -14.40 -3.87 15.33
C GLU A 155 -14.19 -5.12 14.47
N GLY A 156 -15.28 -5.77 14.06
CA GLY A 156 -15.24 -6.91 13.15
C GLY A 156 -14.63 -6.51 11.81
N TYR A 157 -15.10 -5.41 11.24
CA TYR A 157 -14.56 -4.93 9.96
C TYR A 157 -13.08 -4.54 10.04
N PHE A 158 -12.64 -3.97 11.16
CA PHE A 158 -11.23 -3.73 11.43
C PHE A 158 -10.41 -5.03 11.35
N VAL A 159 -10.87 -6.11 11.99
CA VAL A 159 -10.20 -7.42 11.93
C VAL A 159 -10.20 -7.97 10.51
N PHE A 160 -11.28 -7.83 9.76
CA PHE A 160 -11.35 -8.24 8.36
C PHE A 160 -10.30 -7.52 7.51
N VAL A 161 -10.19 -6.20 7.61
CA VAL A 161 -9.18 -5.40 6.89
C VAL A 161 -7.77 -5.77 7.34
N LEU A 162 -7.57 -6.01 8.64
CA LEU A 162 -6.29 -6.43 9.20
C LEU A 162 -5.81 -7.77 8.63
N LEU A 163 -6.71 -8.72 8.41
CA LEU A 163 -6.39 -10.00 7.77
C LEU A 163 -5.91 -9.80 6.33
N PHE A 164 -6.59 -8.94 5.56
CA PHE A 164 -6.14 -8.59 4.21
C PHE A 164 -4.78 -7.89 4.22
N TYR A 165 -4.60 -6.91 5.11
CA TYR A 165 -3.32 -6.21 5.27
C TYR A 165 -2.17 -7.17 5.57
N ALA A 166 -2.35 -8.05 6.56
CA ALA A 166 -1.36 -9.04 6.97
C ALA A 166 -1.10 -10.08 5.86
N GLY A 167 -2.15 -10.56 5.22
CA GLY A 167 -2.05 -11.52 4.11
C GLY A 167 -1.24 -10.94 2.94
N ILE A 168 -1.52 -9.70 2.54
CA ILE A 168 -0.78 -9.00 1.49
C ILE A 168 0.67 -8.75 1.91
N ALA A 169 0.92 -8.31 3.15
CA ALA A 169 2.27 -8.10 3.67
C ALA A 169 3.11 -9.38 3.62
N ILE A 170 2.53 -10.51 4.04
CA ILE A 170 3.17 -11.82 3.98
C ILE A 170 3.42 -12.25 2.54
N ALA A 171 2.43 -12.09 1.65
CA ALA A 171 2.54 -12.45 0.24
C ALA A 171 3.64 -11.64 -0.46
N LEU A 172 3.68 -10.32 -0.24
CA LEU A 172 4.71 -9.44 -0.80
C LEU A 172 6.10 -9.75 -0.23
N GLU A 173 6.21 -10.08 1.05
CA GLU A 173 7.49 -10.49 1.64
C GLU A 173 7.97 -11.83 1.08
N PHE A 174 7.07 -12.81 0.92
CA PHE A 174 7.39 -14.10 0.28
C PHE A 174 7.83 -13.89 -1.18
N LEU A 175 7.08 -13.05 -1.92
CA LEU A 175 7.37 -12.74 -3.31
C LEU A 175 8.71 -12.01 -3.48
N SER A 176 9.06 -11.12 -2.53
CA SER A 176 10.34 -10.42 -2.52
C SER A 176 11.56 -11.34 -2.37
N ARG A 177 11.36 -12.52 -1.77
CA ARG A 177 12.41 -13.55 -1.60
C ARG A 177 12.49 -14.53 -2.76
N SER A 178 11.52 -14.48 -3.66
CA SER A 178 11.45 -15.32 -4.85
C SER A 178 12.42 -14.82 -5.94
N ARG A 179 12.50 -15.57 -7.04
CA ARG A 179 13.25 -15.16 -8.24
C ARG A 179 12.75 -13.85 -8.82
N LEU A 180 11.42 -13.58 -8.71
CA LEU A 180 10.82 -12.31 -9.14
C LEU A 180 11.34 -11.14 -8.30
N GLY A 181 11.37 -11.27 -6.98
CA GLY A 181 11.90 -10.24 -6.09
C GLY A 181 13.39 -9.94 -6.34
N ALA A 182 14.18 -10.97 -6.63
CA ALA A 182 15.57 -10.78 -7.04
C ALA A 182 15.68 -10.02 -8.38
N ALA A 183 14.80 -10.33 -9.34
CA ALA A 183 14.75 -9.62 -10.63
C ALA A 183 14.35 -8.14 -10.44
N TRP A 184 13.35 -7.84 -9.59
CA TRP A 184 12.96 -6.46 -9.27
C TRP A 184 14.11 -5.65 -8.68
N LEU A 185 14.83 -6.23 -7.72
CA LEU A 185 15.96 -5.57 -7.09
C LEU A 185 17.11 -5.34 -8.09
N ALA A 186 17.39 -6.29 -8.98
CA ALA A 186 18.38 -6.13 -10.05
C ALA A 186 18.01 -4.98 -10.99
N VAL A 187 16.73 -4.91 -11.43
CA VAL A 187 16.20 -3.83 -12.29
C VAL A 187 16.30 -2.48 -11.59
N ARG A 188 16.01 -2.40 -10.30
CA ARG A 188 16.12 -1.17 -9.49
C ARG A 188 17.54 -0.59 -9.51
N HIS A 189 18.55 -1.44 -9.39
CA HIS A 189 19.96 -1.00 -9.38
C HIS A 189 20.45 -0.60 -10.76
N SER A 190 20.26 -1.46 -11.76
CA SER A 190 20.63 -1.17 -13.14
C SER A 190 19.94 -2.12 -14.11
N GLU A 191 19.10 -1.59 -14.99
CA GLU A 191 18.45 -2.39 -16.03
C GLU A 191 19.46 -3.01 -17.00
N ARG A 192 20.55 -2.28 -17.35
CA ARG A 192 21.58 -2.78 -18.25
C ARG A 192 22.35 -3.95 -17.62
N ALA A 193 22.76 -3.82 -16.36
CA ALA A 193 23.43 -4.89 -15.65
C ALA A 193 22.52 -6.11 -15.45
N ALA A 194 21.25 -5.89 -15.09
CA ALA A 194 20.25 -6.96 -14.95
C ALA A 194 20.08 -7.74 -16.26
N ALA A 195 19.97 -7.03 -17.40
CA ALA A 195 19.88 -7.66 -18.72
C ALA A 195 21.13 -8.49 -19.06
N ALA A 196 22.33 -8.00 -18.75
CA ALA A 196 23.60 -8.72 -18.95
C ALA A 196 23.66 -10.03 -18.13
N HIS A 197 22.98 -10.09 -16.97
CA HIS A 197 22.83 -11.30 -16.15
C HIS A 197 21.61 -12.15 -16.53
N GLY A 198 21.00 -11.93 -17.70
CA GLY A 198 19.89 -12.74 -18.22
C GLY A 198 18.53 -12.46 -17.60
N VAL A 199 18.35 -11.36 -16.84
CA VAL A 199 17.05 -10.96 -16.29
C VAL A 199 16.19 -10.40 -17.40
N ARG A 200 14.97 -10.94 -17.59
CA ARG A 200 13.99 -10.41 -18.52
C ARG A 200 13.33 -9.16 -17.94
N ILE A 201 13.80 -7.96 -18.35
CA ILE A 201 13.35 -6.66 -17.84
C ILE A 201 11.83 -6.48 -18.01
N ALA A 202 11.29 -6.87 -19.19
CA ALA A 202 9.86 -6.78 -19.47
C ALA A 202 9.02 -7.55 -18.44
N THR A 203 9.37 -8.82 -18.18
CA THR A 203 8.67 -9.66 -17.21
C THR A 203 8.75 -9.06 -15.80
N ALA A 204 9.92 -8.54 -15.40
CA ALA A 204 10.10 -7.93 -14.08
C ALA A 204 9.24 -6.66 -13.91
N LYS A 205 9.22 -5.77 -14.90
CA LYS A 205 8.40 -4.54 -14.84
C LYS A 205 6.91 -4.84 -14.90
N LEU A 206 6.45 -5.67 -15.85
CA LEU A 206 5.03 -6.01 -16.00
C LEU A 206 4.49 -6.74 -14.78
N SER A 207 5.24 -7.69 -14.22
CA SER A 207 4.82 -8.39 -13.00
C SER A 207 4.70 -7.44 -11.81
N ALA A 208 5.59 -6.46 -11.67
CA ALA A 208 5.50 -5.47 -10.61
C ALA A 208 4.24 -4.61 -10.75
N PHE A 209 3.93 -4.12 -11.95
CA PHE A 209 2.71 -3.33 -12.20
C PHE A 209 1.44 -4.17 -12.02
N ALA A 210 1.40 -5.41 -12.51
CA ALA A 210 0.26 -6.30 -12.38
C ALA A 210 -0.07 -6.62 -10.91
N ILE A 211 0.94 -6.98 -10.12
CA ILE A 211 0.76 -7.30 -8.69
C ILE A 211 0.42 -6.04 -7.90
N SER A 212 1.05 -4.91 -8.24
CA SER A 212 0.76 -3.63 -7.61
C SER A 212 -0.70 -3.20 -7.88
N ALA A 213 -1.18 -3.30 -9.13
CA ALA A 213 -2.56 -3.01 -9.47
C ALA A 213 -3.54 -3.95 -8.74
N PHE A 214 -3.21 -5.25 -8.63
CA PHE A 214 -4.00 -6.21 -7.85
C PHE A 214 -4.15 -5.76 -6.39
N VAL A 215 -3.05 -5.41 -5.73
CA VAL A 215 -3.06 -4.97 -4.32
C VAL A 215 -3.79 -3.63 -4.17
N ALA A 216 -3.62 -2.70 -5.10
CA ALA A 216 -4.34 -1.44 -5.10
C ALA A 216 -5.85 -1.66 -5.30
N GLY A 217 -6.25 -2.56 -6.21
CA GLY A 217 -7.65 -2.93 -6.41
C GLY A 217 -8.29 -3.53 -5.15
N ILE A 218 -7.55 -4.37 -4.41
CA ILE A 218 -7.99 -4.85 -3.09
C ILE A 218 -8.22 -3.68 -2.13
N SER A 219 -7.30 -2.71 -2.06
CA SER A 219 -7.46 -1.53 -1.20
C SER A 219 -8.73 -0.75 -1.53
N GLY A 220 -9.04 -0.57 -2.83
CA GLY A 220 -10.28 0.07 -3.27
C GLY A 220 -11.53 -0.71 -2.89
N GLY A 221 -11.51 -2.03 -3.04
CA GLY A 221 -12.61 -2.90 -2.62
C GLY A 221 -12.84 -2.88 -1.11
N LEU A 222 -11.78 -2.84 -0.30
CA LEU A 222 -11.88 -2.67 1.16
C LEU A 222 -12.44 -1.29 1.52
N LEU A 223 -12.07 -0.24 0.78
CA LEU A 223 -12.61 1.10 0.96
C LEU A 223 -14.11 1.15 0.66
N ALA A 224 -14.58 0.37 -0.32
CA ALA A 224 -16.00 0.26 -0.65
C ALA A 224 -16.83 -0.26 0.53
N GLY A 225 -16.42 -1.35 1.17
CA GLY A 225 -17.09 -1.86 2.36
C GLY A 225 -16.92 -0.98 3.61
N TYR A 226 -15.85 -0.16 3.65
CA TYR A 226 -15.62 0.79 4.75
C TYR A 226 -16.54 2.00 4.69
N LEU A 227 -16.67 2.62 3.52
CA LEU A 227 -17.50 3.81 3.33
C LEU A 227 -18.98 3.48 3.08
N GLY A 228 -19.26 2.27 2.62
CA GLY A 228 -20.59 1.84 2.19
C GLY A 228 -20.99 2.43 0.83
N THR A 229 -20.87 3.74 0.65
CA THR A 229 -21.11 4.44 -0.62
C THR A 229 -19.83 5.09 -1.13
N LEU A 230 -19.58 4.97 -2.43
CA LEU A 230 -18.39 5.47 -3.07
C LEU A 230 -18.69 6.70 -3.93
N VAL A 231 -17.76 7.65 -3.93
CA VAL A 231 -17.76 8.81 -4.82
C VAL A 231 -16.44 8.89 -5.58
N SER A 232 -16.46 9.51 -6.77
CA SER A 232 -15.29 9.66 -7.63
C SER A 232 -14.10 10.31 -6.92
N ASP A 233 -14.36 11.31 -6.07
CA ASP A 233 -13.36 12.08 -5.34
C ASP A 233 -12.47 11.21 -4.42
N ASN A 234 -12.92 10.01 -4.04
CA ASN A 234 -12.14 9.09 -3.22
C ASN A 234 -10.91 8.54 -3.95
N PHE A 235 -10.87 8.62 -5.28
CA PHE A 235 -9.84 7.99 -6.14
C PHE A 235 -9.14 8.98 -7.08
N GLY A 236 -9.20 10.26 -6.76
CA GLY A 236 -8.67 11.33 -7.60
C GLY A 236 -7.14 11.29 -7.78
N MET A 237 -6.66 12.01 -8.81
CA MET A 237 -5.25 12.12 -9.14
C MET A 237 -4.43 12.69 -7.97
N MET A 238 -4.96 13.69 -7.25
CA MET A 238 -4.25 14.33 -6.13
C MET A 238 -4.00 13.35 -4.98
N GLN A 239 -4.94 12.44 -4.71
CA GLN A 239 -4.75 11.37 -3.72
C GLN A 239 -3.63 10.41 -4.13
N SER A 240 -3.53 10.09 -5.42
CA SER A 240 -2.41 9.27 -5.95
C SER A 240 -1.06 9.93 -5.72
N LEU A 241 -0.98 11.24 -5.97
CA LEU A 241 0.26 12.02 -5.78
C LEU A 241 0.66 12.10 -4.30
N SER A 242 -0.28 12.42 -3.43
CA SER A 242 -0.07 12.47 -1.97
C SER A 242 0.36 11.11 -1.43
N LEU A 243 -0.30 10.03 -1.88
CA LEU A 243 0.03 8.66 -1.49
C LEU A 243 1.46 8.29 -1.91
N TYR A 244 1.89 8.71 -3.13
CA TYR A 244 3.26 8.49 -3.58
C TYR A 244 4.29 9.25 -2.73
N ALA A 245 4.04 10.50 -2.41
CA ALA A 245 4.92 11.30 -1.56
C ALA A 245 5.12 10.64 -0.19
N VAL A 246 4.02 10.19 0.43
CA VAL A 246 4.07 9.46 1.71
C VAL A 246 4.78 8.12 1.57
N ALA A 247 4.53 7.35 0.49
CA ALA A 247 5.19 6.06 0.25
C ALA A 247 6.72 6.20 0.16
N VAL A 248 7.22 7.25 -0.49
CA VAL A 248 8.65 7.56 -0.59
C VAL A 248 9.22 7.96 0.77
N MET A 249 8.53 8.84 1.49
CA MET A 249 8.96 9.34 2.79
C MET A 249 9.04 8.22 3.83
N THR A 250 8.04 7.36 3.89
CA THR A 250 7.94 6.31 4.91
C THR A 250 8.67 5.02 4.55
N GLY A 251 8.98 4.82 3.26
CA GLY A 251 9.56 3.57 2.78
C GLY A 251 8.56 2.42 2.78
N ALA A 252 7.43 2.62 2.13
CA ALA A 252 6.29 1.69 2.09
C ALA A 252 6.59 0.31 1.45
N HIS A 253 7.81 0.07 0.97
CA HIS A 253 8.27 -1.26 0.55
C HIS A 253 8.46 -2.23 1.73
N PHE A 254 8.41 -1.72 2.95
CA PHE A 254 8.31 -2.49 4.19
C PHE A 254 6.89 -2.37 4.76
N ALA A 255 6.38 -3.44 5.37
CA ALA A 255 5.05 -3.43 5.99
C ALA A 255 4.92 -2.34 7.06
N GLU A 256 5.94 -2.16 7.92
CA GLU A 256 5.97 -1.08 8.91
C GLU A 256 5.91 0.31 8.28
N GLY A 257 6.62 0.52 7.17
CA GLY A 257 6.58 1.78 6.44
C GLY A 257 5.18 2.10 5.90
N ALA A 258 4.45 1.08 5.45
CA ALA A 258 3.08 1.23 5.00
C ALA A 258 2.11 1.58 6.16
N ILE A 259 2.30 1.01 7.36
CA ILE A 259 1.51 1.40 8.55
C ILE A 259 1.84 2.84 8.97
N ILE A 260 3.13 3.19 9.05
CA ILE A 260 3.54 4.56 9.38
C ILE A 260 2.97 5.55 8.36
N GLY A 261 2.99 5.20 7.08
CA GLY A 261 2.39 6.02 6.03
C GLY A 261 0.88 6.15 6.16
N GLY A 262 0.18 5.07 6.45
CA GLY A 262 -1.26 5.09 6.72
C GLY A 262 -1.62 5.95 7.93
N LEU A 263 -0.84 5.85 9.01
CA LEU A 263 -0.98 6.71 10.18
C LEU A 263 -0.79 8.19 9.82
N LEU A 264 0.22 8.52 9.02
CA LEU A 264 0.47 9.89 8.59
C LEU A 264 -0.67 10.43 7.72
N VAL A 265 -1.15 9.64 6.76
CA VAL A 265 -2.23 10.08 5.85
C VAL A 265 -3.55 10.28 6.57
N VAL A 266 -3.87 9.43 7.55
CA VAL A 266 -5.19 9.43 8.22
C VAL A 266 -5.16 10.23 9.53
N MET A 267 -4.17 9.98 10.41
CA MET A 267 -4.14 10.59 11.75
C MET A 267 -3.65 12.03 11.72
N PHE A 268 -2.73 12.36 10.81
CA PHE A 268 -2.15 13.69 10.79
C PHE A 268 -3.17 14.78 10.42
N PRO A 269 -4.00 14.65 9.35
CA PRO A 269 -5.07 15.59 9.07
C PRO A 269 -6.11 15.65 10.20
N GLU A 270 -6.40 14.53 10.86
CA GLU A 270 -7.33 14.50 12.01
C GLU A 270 -6.78 15.28 13.21
N ILE A 271 -5.47 15.19 13.48
CA ILE A 271 -4.83 16.00 14.53
C ILE A 271 -4.90 17.49 14.17
N LEU A 272 -4.61 17.86 12.92
CA LEU A 272 -4.72 19.25 12.46
C LEU A 272 -6.15 19.77 12.61
N ARG A 273 -7.14 18.97 12.25
CA ARG A 273 -8.56 19.30 12.41
C ARG A 273 -8.94 19.57 13.87
N ARG A 274 -8.41 18.77 14.81
CA ARG A 274 -8.66 18.98 16.25
C ARG A 274 -7.98 20.20 16.84
N LEU A 275 -6.92 20.67 16.18
CA LEU A 275 -6.18 21.88 16.56
C LEU A 275 -6.69 23.13 15.83
N ASP A 276 -7.79 23.00 15.05
CA ASP A 276 -8.34 24.05 14.17
C ASP A 276 -7.31 24.63 13.18
N TRP A 277 -6.36 23.80 12.75
CA TRP A 277 -5.36 24.18 11.76
C TRP A 277 -5.81 23.83 10.33
N PRO A 278 -5.40 24.61 9.31
CA PRO A 278 -5.71 24.30 7.90
C PRO A 278 -5.17 22.91 7.51
N GLN A 279 -6.02 22.08 6.92
CA GLN A 279 -5.67 20.70 6.53
C GLN A 279 -4.61 20.66 5.41
N ASP A 280 -4.53 21.72 4.60
CA ASP A 280 -3.54 21.85 3.51
C ASP A 280 -2.08 21.80 4.01
N ILE A 281 -1.83 22.14 5.27
CA ILE A 281 -0.52 22.01 5.91
C ILE A 281 -0.02 20.57 5.84
N GLY A 282 -0.92 19.57 5.90
CA GLY A 282 -0.58 18.16 5.77
C GLY A 282 0.10 17.85 4.44
N ASN A 283 -0.46 18.31 3.34
CA ASN A 283 0.09 18.12 2.00
C ASN A 283 1.47 18.76 1.83
N VAL A 284 1.66 19.96 2.40
CA VAL A 284 2.95 20.67 2.37
C VAL A 284 4.01 19.88 3.14
N LEU A 285 3.68 19.39 4.34
CA LEU A 285 4.60 18.59 5.17
C LEU A 285 4.96 17.26 4.49
N PHE A 286 4.00 16.61 3.83
CA PHE A 286 4.28 15.39 3.07
C PHE A 286 5.22 15.65 1.90
N ALA A 287 5.03 16.77 1.17
CA ALA A 287 5.91 17.17 0.09
C ALA A 287 7.34 17.46 0.59
N VAL A 288 7.47 18.20 1.69
CA VAL A 288 8.77 18.51 2.33
C VAL A 288 9.43 17.22 2.84
N GLY A 289 8.69 16.36 3.53
CA GLY A 289 9.18 15.08 4.03
C GLY A 289 9.65 14.14 2.92
N ALA A 290 8.91 14.07 1.80
CA ALA A 290 9.29 13.29 0.63
C ALA A 290 10.58 13.84 -0.01
N THR A 291 10.70 15.17 -0.14
CA THR A 291 11.90 15.81 -0.67
C THR A 291 13.12 15.55 0.22
N GLN A 292 12.95 15.58 1.55
CA GLN A 292 14.01 15.26 2.50
C GLN A 292 14.41 13.79 2.41
N ALA A 293 13.46 12.85 2.32
CA ALA A 293 13.75 11.42 2.18
C ALA A 293 14.53 11.12 0.87
N LEU A 294 14.17 11.80 -0.22
CA LEU A 294 14.89 11.68 -1.50
C LEU A 294 16.30 12.28 -1.43
N SER A 295 16.49 13.37 -0.71
CA SER A 295 17.82 14.04 -0.59
C SER A 295 18.76 13.27 0.34
N THR A 296 18.27 12.71 1.44
CA THR A 296 19.08 11.94 2.40
C THR A 296 19.25 10.48 2.00
N GLY A 297 18.38 9.95 1.14
CA GLY A 297 18.35 8.53 0.76
C GLY A 297 17.91 7.60 1.89
N GLU A 298 17.53 8.12 3.06
CA GLU A 298 17.04 7.35 4.21
C GLU A 298 15.53 7.54 4.38
N THR A 299 14.80 6.43 4.46
CA THR A 299 13.35 6.44 4.73
C THR A 299 13.06 6.34 6.23
N MET A 300 11.86 6.77 6.65
CA MET A 300 11.46 6.68 8.06
C MET A 300 11.50 5.23 8.58
N SER A 301 11.11 4.26 7.77
CA SER A 301 11.15 2.85 8.15
C SER A 301 12.59 2.32 8.35
N GLU A 302 13.56 2.80 7.56
CA GLU A 302 14.96 2.43 7.72
C GLU A 302 15.54 3.01 9.01
N THR A 303 15.23 4.26 9.31
CA THR A 303 15.62 4.93 10.56
C THR A 303 15.01 4.21 11.77
N PHE A 304 13.71 3.87 11.71
CA PHE A 304 13.02 3.12 12.76
C PHE A 304 13.66 1.73 12.97
N ARG A 305 13.94 0.98 11.90
CA ARG A 305 14.64 -0.30 11.97
C ARG A 305 16.05 -0.16 12.57
N ARG A 306 16.75 0.92 12.27
CA ARG A 306 18.08 1.19 12.84
C ARG A 306 18.00 1.46 14.34
N GLN A 307 17.00 2.19 14.81
CA GLN A 307 16.75 2.42 16.23
C GLN A 307 16.35 1.13 16.95
N LEU A 308 15.42 0.35 16.37
CA LEU A 308 15.01 -0.94 16.95
C LEU A 308 16.20 -1.92 17.09
N ARG A 309 17.13 -1.91 16.13
CA ARG A 309 18.36 -2.72 16.21
C ARG A 309 19.28 -2.29 17.36
N LYS A 310 19.28 -1.02 17.74
CA LYS A 310 20.06 -0.53 18.88
C LYS A 310 19.45 -0.96 20.21
N LEU A 311 18.12 -1.06 20.27
CA LEU A 311 17.37 -1.47 21.46
C LEU A 311 17.35 -3.00 21.69
N LEU A 312 17.44 -3.78 20.61
CA LEU A 312 17.51 -5.24 20.67
C LEU A 312 18.98 -5.66 20.57
N PRO A 313 19.65 -6.04 21.69
CA PRO A 313 21.04 -6.45 21.67
C PRO A 313 21.19 -7.66 20.73
N ALA A 314 21.94 -7.47 19.65
CA ALA A 314 22.28 -8.54 18.74
C ALA A 314 23.06 -9.58 19.54
N HIS A 315 22.55 -10.79 19.65
CA HIS A 315 23.36 -11.97 19.98
C HIS A 315 24.44 -12.06 18.88
N ALA A 316 25.58 -11.43 19.12
CA ALA A 316 26.73 -11.60 18.23
C ALA A 316 27.05 -13.10 18.17
N PRO A 317 27.16 -13.70 16.97
CA PRO A 317 27.55 -15.10 16.88
C PRO A 317 28.91 -15.26 17.54
N LYS A 318 29.00 -16.17 18.50
CA LYS A 318 30.23 -16.46 19.29
C LYS A 318 31.47 -16.72 18.42
N ALA A 319 31.29 -17.04 17.14
CA ALA A 319 32.40 -17.24 16.17
C ALA A 319 33.21 -15.96 15.85
N ALA A 320 32.57 -14.76 15.87
CA ALA A 320 33.33 -13.54 15.55
C ALA A 320 34.23 -13.06 16.71
N LYS A 321 33.95 -13.49 17.94
CA LYS A 321 34.80 -13.19 19.11
C LYS A 321 35.96 -14.16 19.26
N ALA A 322 35.95 -15.33 18.63
CA ALA A 322 37.02 -16.28 18.65
C ALA A 322 38.16 -15.85 17.70
N VAL A 323 37.79 -15.39 16.48
CA VAL A 323 38.78 -14.94 15.48
C VAL A 323 39.49 -13.62 15.89
N ALA A 324 38.82 -12.75 16.63
CA ALA A 324 39.43 -11.51 17.14
C ALA A 324 40.33 -11.70 18.37
N ARG A 325 40.45 -12.92 18.90
CA ARG A 325 41.39 -13.27 20.00
C ARG A 325 42.61 -14.01 19.53
N GLU A 326 42.66 -14.42 18.27
CA GLU A 326 43.78 -15.15 17.66
C GLU A 326 44.60 -14.28 16.68
N LEU A 327 44.24 -13.01 16.50
CA LEU A 327 45.01 -11.95 15.83
C LEU A 327 45.50 -10.92 16.86
#